data_e09f4b3ee4e187091be701362943cce2
#
_entry.id   e09f4b3ee4e187091be701362943cce2
#
_cell.length_a   1.000
_cell.length_b   1.000
_cell.length_c   1.000
_cell.angle_alpha   90.00
_cell.angle_beta   90.00
_cell.angle_gamma   90.00
#
_symmetry.space_group_name_H-M   'P 1'
#
loop_
_entity.id
_entity.type
_entity.pdbx_description
1 polymer ?
#
loop_
_entity_poly.entity_id
_entity_poly.type
_entity_poly.pdbx_seq_one_letter_code
_entity_poly.pdbx_strand_id
1 'polypeptide(L)'
;YLSYANSVSATDYLTGPDANVSLIARLAYSFNDRYFVTASWRRDYAGRLPKDNNYGDFPAVTAGWKISNESFFPKSETLNLLKIRASWGRVGNLGSIGYNYKSALLGKNYWSEQAQYGVESNKIWGNFVYNSTALNPNLTWETSEQWDLGLDVNMFDNRLSMAFDYFDKRTFNLIQSQTMNWPGTIGIDAMLVNQGEVRNRGFEAQINWNQ
;
A
#
# COMPACT_ATOMS: atom_id res chain seq x y z
N TYR A 1 -18.52 23.77 37.74
CA TYR A 1 -19.95 24.04 37.55
C TYR A 1 -20.29 23.98 36.05
N LEU A 2 -20.43 22.74 35.55
CA LEU A 2 -20.78 22.48 34.14
C LEU A 2 -22.21 22.89 33.77
N SER A 3 -23.06 23.13 34.78
CA SER A 3 -24.47 23.54 34.59
C SER A 3 -24.66 24.93 33.98
N TYR A 4 -23.61 25.74 33.93
CA TYR A 4 -23.63 27.07 33.32
C TYR A 4 -22.97 27.14 31.96
N ALA A 5 -22.44 26.04 31.44
CA ALA A 5 -21.86 26.02 30.13
C ALA A 5 -22.94 25.90 29.04
N ASN A 6 -22.92 26.80 28.07
CA ASN A 6 -23.86 26.81 26.93
C ASN A 6 -23.65 25.61 25.99
N SER A 7 -22.47 25.01 26.04
CA SER A 7 -22.16 23.77 25.33
C SER A 7 -21.10 22.99 26.10
N VAL A 8 -21.28 21.68 26.20
CA VAL A 8 -20.29 20.74 26.74
C VAL A 8 -19.99 19.73 25.62
N SER A 9 -18.73 19.70 25.20
CA SER A 9 -18.26 18.63 24.30
C SER A 9 -17.22 17.80 25.01
N ALA A 10 -17.44 16.50 25.07
CA ALA A 10 -16.43 15.52 25.48
C ALA A 10 -16.13 14.63 24.29
N THR A 11 -14.86 14.49 23.96
CA THR A 11 -14.40 13.66 22.83
C THR A 11 -13.53 12.56 23.38
N ASP A 12 -13.96 11.32 23.18
CA ASP A 12 -13.14 10.14 23.46
C ASP A 12 -12.94 9.37 22.15
N TYR A 13 -11.69 9.00 21.87
CA TYR A 13 -11.31 8.26 20.69
C TYR A 13 -10.95 6.83 21.09
N LEU A 14 -11.89 5.92 20.92
CA LEU A 14 -11.56 4.51 20.93
C LEU A 14 -11.04 4.14 19.53
N THR A 15 -9.72 4.09 19.37
CA THR A 15 -9.11 3.43 18.22
C THR A 15 -9.37 1.93 18.37
N GLY A 16 -10.19 1.36 17.49
CA GLY A 16 -10.38 -0.09 17.45
C GLY A 16 -9.03 -0.81 17.21
N PRO A 17 -8.86 -2.03 17.71
CA PRO A 17 -7.63 -2.78 17.50
C PRO A 17 -7.40 -2.99 16.01
N ASP A 18 -6.27 -2.49 15.49
CA ASP A 18 -5.80 -2.80 14.15
C ASP A 18 -4.81 -3.96 14.25
N ALA A 19 -5.22 -5.10 13.74
CA ALA A 19 -4.39 -6.29 13.73
C ALA A 19 -3.98 -6.62 12.29
N ASN A 20 -2.68 -6.64 12.04
CA ASN A 20 -2.08 -7.10 10.80
C ASN A 20 -1.17 -8.28 11.09
N VAL A 21 -1.25 -9.31 10.25
CA VAL A 21 -0.38 -10.50 10.34
C VAL A 21 0.27 -10.70 8.98
N SER A 22 1.58 -10.92 8.97
CA SER A 22 2.34 -11.16 7.76
C SER A 22 3.07 -12.50 7.82
N LEU A 23 2.97 -13.29 6.76
CA LEU A 23 3.79 -14.47 6.52
C LEU A 23 4.79 -14.14 5.43
N ILE A 24 6.08 -14.40 5.68
CA ILE A 24 7.16 -14.07 4.77
C ILE A 24 8.01 -15.31 4.51
N ALA A 25 8.26 -15.59 3.23
CA ALA A 25 9.24 -16.57 2.79
C ALA A 25 10.21 -15.90 1.82
N ARG A 26 11.51 -16.20 1.96
CA ARG A 26 12.55 -15.69 1.06
C ARG A 26 13.57 -16.77 0.77
N LEU A 27 13.93 -16.89 -0.52
CA LEU A 27 15.00 -17.74 -1.02
C LEU A 27 16.00 -16.86 -1.77
N ALA A 28 17.26 -16.95 -1.42
CA ALA A 28 18.36 -16.31 -2.13
C ALA A 28 19.37 -17.36 -2.57
N TYR A 29 19.76 -17.31 -3.83
CA TYR A 29 20.72 -18.21 -4.44
C TYR A 29 21.78 -17.42 -5.20
N SER A 30 23.02 -17.78 -5.01
CA SER A 30 24.16 -17.26 -5.79
C SER A 30 25.02 -18.40 -6.31
N PHE A 31 25.45 -18.29 -7.56
CA PHE A 31 26.30 -19.29 -8.20
C PHE A 31 27.53 -18.66 -8.81
N ASN A 32 28.70 -19.15 -8.42
CA ASN A 32 30.04 -18.76 -8.91
C ASN A 32 30.31 -17.25 -8.91
N ASP A 33 29.69 -16.49 -8.01
CA ASP A 33 29.78 -15.00 -8.01
C ASP A 33 29.43 -14.37 -9.37
N ARG A 34 28.57 -15.04 -10.15
CA ARG A 34 28.11 -14.62 -11.49
C ARG A 34 26.61 -14.42 -11.55
N TYR A 35 25.86 -15.39 -11.03
CA TYR A 35 24.40 -15.41 -11.09
C TYR A 35 23.84 -15.27 -9.69
N PHE A 36 22.91 -14.34 -9.55
CA PHE A 36 22.25 -14.03 -8.30
C PHE A 36 20.74 -14.06 -8.55
N VAL A 37 20.01 -14.83 -7.76
CA VAL A 37 18.54 -14.88 -7.84
C VAL A 37 17.99 -14.78 -6.40
N THR A 38 17.03 -13.91 -6.22
CA THR A 38 16.27 -13.86 -4.98
C THR A 38 14.78 -13.90 -5.31
N ALA A 39 14.06 -14.81 -4.68
CA ALA A 39 12.61 -14.87 -4.72
C ALA A 39 12.06 -14.65 -3.31
N SER A 40 11.03 -13.86 -3.19
CA SER A 40 10.31 -13.66 -1.93
C SER A 40 8.81 -13.70 -2.17
N TRP A 41 8.11 -14.16 -1.15
CA TRP A 41 6.66 -14.16 -1.12
C TRP A 41 6.21 -13.66 0.25
N ARG A 42 5.26 -12.76 0.24
CA ARG A 42 4.66 -12.22 1.46
C ARG A 42 3.15 -12.30 1.34
N ARG A 43 2.51 -12.85 2.36
CA ARG A 43 1.07 -12.79 2.52
C ARG A 43 0.75 -11.95 3.74
N ASP A 44 0.01 -10.88 3.51
CA ASP A 44 -0.42 -9.96 4.55
C ASP A 44 -1.91 -10.11 4.79
N TYR A 45 -2.31 -10.20 6.06
CA TYR A 45 -3.68 -10.18 6.52
C TYR A 45 -3.95 -8.85 7.21
N ALA A 46 -5.02 -8.16 6.82
CA ALA A 46 -5.40 -6.86 7.38
C ALA A 46 -6.79 -6.92 8.00
N GLY A 47 -6.89 -6.59 9.29
CA GLY A 47 -8.14 -6.55 10.01
C GLY A 47 -9.13 -5.48 9.50
N ARG A 48 -8.66 -4.49 8.76
CA ARG A 48 -9.47 -3.40 8.20
C ARG A 48 -10.32 -3.81 7.01
N LEU A 49 -9.87 -4.79 6.24
CA LEU A 49 -10.58 -5.27 5.06
C LEU A 49 -11.73 -6.22 5.41
N PRO A 50 -12.73 -6.37 4.51
CA PRO A 50 -13.76 -7.39 4.61
C PRO A 50 -13.15 -8.78 4.76
N LYS A 51 -13.85 -9.67 5.49
CA LYS A 51 -13.32 -10.98 5.87
C LYS A 51 -12.87 -11.84 4.69
N ASP A 52 -13.57 -11.75 3.57
CA ASP A 52 -13.29 -12.57 2.38
C ASP A 52 -12.13 -12.00 1.52
N ASN A 53 -11.77 -10.72 1.73
CA ASN A 53 -10.74 -10.00 0.98
C ASN A 53 -9.64 -9.43 1.90
N ASN A 54 -9.50 -9.96 3.11
CA ASN A 54 -8.60 -9.40 4.12
C ASN A 54 -7.12 -9.78 3.93
N TYR A 55 -6.79 -10.63 2.97
CA TYR A 55 -5.41 -11.00 2.67
C TYR A 55 -4.98 -10.56 1.27
N GLY A 56 -3.67 -10.36 1.10
CA GLY A 56 -3.02 -10.08 -0.17
C GLY A 56 -1.72 -10.86 -0.30
N ASP A 57 -1.43 -11.34 -1.51
CA ASP A 57 -0.18 -12.01 -1.86
C ASP A 57 0.73 -11.08 -2.64
N PHE A 58 1.96 -10.90 -2.15
CA PHE A 58 2.94 -9.97 -2.69
C PHE A 58 4.24 -10.72 -3.01
N PRO A 59 4.31 -11.36 -4.19
CA PRO A 59 5.53 -11.98 -4.66
C PRO A 59 6.51 -10.94 -5.18
N ALA A 60 7.82 -11.24 -5.07
CA ALA A 60 8.87 -10.48 -5.74
C ALA A 60 10.01 -11.41 -6.14
N VAL A 61 10.63 -11.11 -7.28
CA VAL A 61 11.79 -11.83 -7.79
C VAL A 61 12.83 -10.82 -8.29
N THR A 62 14.10 -11.08 -7.99
CA THR A 62 15.23 -10.33 -8.53
C THR A 62 16.24 -11.29 -9.14
N ALA A 63 16.83 -10.89 -10.25
CA ALA A 63 17.92 -11.59 -10.89
C ALA A 63 19.08 -10.65 -11.17
N GLY A 64 20.30 -11.12 -11.01
CA GLY A 64 21.52 -10.38 -11.32
C GLY A 64 22.52 -11.28 -12.04
N TRP A 65 23.13 -10.75 -13.09
CA TRP A 65 24.19 -11.40 -13.83
C TRP A 65 25.42 -10.51 -13.90
N LYS A 66 26.50 -10.96 -13.25
CA LYS A 66 27.78 -10.29 -13.25
C LYS A 66 28.62 -10.77 -14.42
N ILE A 67 28.46 -10.10 -15.55
CA ILE A 67 29.09 -10.46 -16.83
C ILE A 67 30.62 -10.38 -16.74
N SER A 68 31.14 -9.42 -15.97
CA SER A 68 32.58 -9.27 -15.77
C SER A 68 33.28 -10.49 -15.15
N ASN A 69 32.53 -11.41 -14.54
CA ASN A 69 33.07 -12.64 -13.96
C ASN A 69 32.97 -13.85 -14.91
N GLU A 70 32.45 -13.67 -16.12
CA GLU A 70 32.38 -14.74 -17.10
C GLU A 70 33.73 -15.04 -17.73
N SER A 71 33.95 -16.30 -18.13
CA SER A 71 35.18 -16.76 -18.74
C SER A 71 35.46 -16.15 -20.13
N PHE A 72 34.38 -15.80 -20.83
CA PHE A 72 34.47 -15.14 -22.14
C PHE A 72 34.72 -13.64 -22.05
N PHE A 73 34.56 -13.04 -20.86
CA PHE A 73 34.72 -11.61 -20.67
C PHE A 73 36.23 -11.25 -20.56
N PRO A 74 36.73 -10.36 -21.39
CA PRO A 74 38.14 -9.98 -21.32
C PRO A 74 38.42 -9.23 -20.01
N LYS A 75 39.40 -9.71 -19.26
CA LYS A 75 39.89 -8.99 -18.09
C LYS A 75 40.53 -7.68 -18.55
N SER A 76 40.00 -6.56 -18.14
CA SER A 76 40.44 -5.23 -18.49
C SER A 76 40.70 -4.44 -17.21
N GLU A 77 41.80 -3.74 -17.15
CA GLU A 77 42.09 -2.78 -16.06
C GLU A 77 41.12 -1.58 -16.12
N THR A 78 40.52 -1.32 -17.28
CA THR A 78 39.59 -0.20 -17.47
C THR A 78 38.17 -0.52 -17.00
N LEU A 79 37.68 -1.75 -17.25
CA LEU A 79 36.33 -2.15 -16.91
C LEU A 79 36.34 -3.22 -15.81
N ASN A 80 36.04 -2.82 -14.59
CA ASN A 80 36.13 -3.66 -13.39
C ASN A 80 34.84 -4.44 -13.10
N LEU A 81 33.69 -3.84 -13.39
CA LEU A 81 32.38 -4.46 -13.18
C LEU A 81 31.46 -4.16 -14.35
N LEU A 82 30.82 -5.21 -14.84
CA LEU A 82 29.65 -5.12 -15.70
C LEU A 82 28.59 -6.10 -15.17
N LYS A 83 27.46 -5.55 -14.69
CA LYS A 83 26.38 -6.34 -14.10
C LYS A 83 25.03 -5.89 -14.63
N ILE A 84 24.22 -6.83 -15.06
CA ILE A 84 22.81 -6.62 -15.41
C ILE A 84 21.95 -7.04 -14.24
N ARG A 85 20.94 -6.25 -13.94
CA ARG A 85 19.92 -6.53 -12.92
C ARG A 85 18.53 -6.51 -13.54
N ALA A 86 17.67 -7.41 -13.09
CA ALA A 86 16.26 -7.38 -13.41
C ALA A 86 15.47 -7.67 -12.13
N SER A 87 14.39 -6.95 -11.92
CA SER A 87 13.50 -7.19 -10.80
C SER A 87 12.03 -7.05 -11.21
N TRP A 88 11.19 -7.78 -10.51
CA TRP A 88 9.76 -7.66 -10.56
C TRP A 88 9.18 -7.92 -9.19
N GLY A 89 8.16 -7.16 -8.81
CA GLY A 89 7.49 -7.40 -7.54
C GLY A 89 6.17 -6.68 -7.41
N ARG A 90 5.39 -7.14 -6.43
CA ARG A 90 4.12 -6.55 -6.02
C ARG A 90 4.18 -6.11 -4.57
N VAL A 91 3.50 -5.01 -4.26
CA VAL A 91 3.33 -4.46 -2.91
C VAL A 91 1.89 -4.02 -2.73
N GLY A 92 1.29 -4.36 -1.59
CA GLY A 92 -0.04 -3.92 -1.19
C GLY A 92 0.00 -2.65 -0.34
N ASN A 93 -1.04 -1.84 -0.46
CA ASN A 93 -1.25 -0.63 0.32
C ASN A 93 -2.71 -0.56 0.80
N LEU A 94 -2.90 -0.06 2.01
CA LEU A 94 -4.21 0.18 2.65
C LEU A 94 -4.34 1.60 3.22
N GLY A 95 -3.42 2.51 2.84
CA GLY A 95 -3.31 3.83 3.45
C GLY A 95 -4.57 4.69 3.42
N SER A 96 -5.44 4.47 2.43
CA SER A 96 -6.70 5.20 2.29
C SER A 96 -7.84 4.66 3.17
N ILE A 97 -7.67 3.49 3.79
CA ILE A 97 -8.68 2.89 4.66
C ILE A 97 -8.42 3.30 6.10
N GLY A 98 -9.36 4.05 6.67
CA GLY A 98 -9.30 4.42 8.09
C GLY A 98 -9.43 3.22 9.03
N TYR A 99 -8.84 3.31 10.22
CA TYR A 99 -8.92 2.27 11.25
C TYR A 99 -10.36 1.92 11.64
N ASN A 100 -11.25 2.89 11.59
CA ASN A 100 -12.64 2.75 11.99
C ASN A 100 -13.57 2.30 10.85
N TYR A 101 -13.04 2.03 9.66
CA TYR A 101 -13.87 1.68 8.50
C TYR A 101 -14.81 0.51 8.80
N LYS A 102 -14.31 -0.55 9.40
CA LYS A 102 -15.09 -1.74 9.73
C LYS A 102 -15.99 -1.54 10.96
N SER A 103 -15.56 -0.77 11.95
CA SER A 103 -16.37 -0.48 13.16
C SER A 103 -17.46 0.53 12.88
N ALA A 104 -17.26 1.45 11.95
CA ALA A 104 -18.30 2.35 11.47
C ALA A 104 -19.54 1.61 10.95
N LEU A 105 -19.32 0.41 10.40
CA LEU A 105 -20.38 -0.44 9.83
C LEU A 105 -21.15 -1.25 10.86
N LEU A 106 -20.57 -1.50 12.01
CA LEU A 106 -21.22 -2.25 13.09
C LEU A 106 -22.17 -1.37 13.91
N GLY A 107 -22.49 -0.16 13.42
CA GLY A 107 -23.45 0.73 14.07
C GLY A 107 -22.96 1.31 15.39
N LYS A 108 -21.65 1.32 15.64
CA LYS A 108 -21.04 1.83 16.87
C LYS A 108 -20.38 3.20 16.73
N ASN A 109 -20.70 3.96 15.69
CA ASN A 109 -20.26 5.36 15.61
C ASN A 109 -21.17 6.23 16.48
N TYR A 110 -20.61 6.73 17.54
CA TYR A 110 -21.27 7.57 18.53
C TYR A 110 -21.44 9.04 18.09
N TRP A 111 -21.28 9.35 16.83
CA TRP A 111 -21.52 10.69 16.30
C TRP A 111 -22.87 10.72 15.64
N SER A 112 -23.86 11.07 16.44
CA SER A 112 -25.21 11.18 15.96
C SER A 112 -25.62 12.64 15.94
N GLU A 113 -26.20 13.06 14.84
CA GLU A 113 -27.21 14.09 14.92
C GLU A 113 -28.36 13.50 15.74
N GLN A 114 -28.66 14.12 16.87
CA GLN A 114 -29.73 13.66 17.72
C GLN A 114 -31.06 13.97 17.05
N ALA A 115 -31.71 12.97 16.51
CA ALA A 115 -33.11 13.11 16.14
C ALA A 115 -33.96 13.07 17.41
N GLN A 116 -34.67 14.13 17.66
CA GLN A 116 -35.55 14.25 18.80
C GLN A 116 -36.96 13.83 18.41
N TYR A 117 -37.44 12.68 18.94
CA TYR A 117 -38.81 12.27 18.82
C TYR A 117 -39.52 12.47 20.16
N GLY A 118 -40.67 13.10 20.15
CA GLY A 118 -41.51 13.19 21.34
C GLY A 118 -42.58 14.26 21.23
N VAL A 119 -43.73 13.98 21.83
CA VAL A 119 -44.79 14.90 22.01
C VAL A 119 -44.73 15.42 23.44
N GLU A 120 -44.51 16.72 23.57
CA GLU A 120 -44.55 17.52 24.79
C GLU A 120 -43.62 17.06 25.92
N SER A 121 -43.94 16.45 26.94
CA SER A 121 -43.09 16.31 28.13
C SER A 121 -42.25 15.03 28.22
N ASN A 122 -42.47 14.04 27.35
CA ASN A 122 -41.72 12.79 27.30
C ASN A 122 -40.86 12.71 26.03
N LYS A 123 -39.74 13.42 26.05
CA LYS A 123 -38.77 13.35 24.98
C LYS A 123 -38.00 12.04 25.05
N ILE A 124 -38.27 11.13 24.12
CA ILE A 124 -37.46 9.94 23.95
C ILE A 124 -36.29 10.33 23.08
N TRP A 125 -35.07 10.37 23.66
CA TRP A 125 -33.86 10.59 22.95
C TRP A 125 -33.45 9.30 22.26
N GLY A 126 -33.62 9.26 20.95
CA GLY A 126 -33.11 8.14 20.13
C GLY A 126 -31.78 8.58 19.48
N ASN A 127 -30.74 7.89 19.76
CA ASN A 127 -29.50 8.05 19.01
C ASN A 127 -29.61 7.25 17.71
N PHE A 128 -29.81 7.93 16.60
CA PHE A 128 -29.64 7.29 15.29
C PHE A 128 -28.17 7.35 14.92
N VAL A 129 -27.59 6.19 14.87
CA VAL A 129 -26.22 6.04 14.36
C VAL A 129 -26.36 5.75 12.88
N TYR A 130 -26.01 6.70 12.03
CA TYR A 130 -25.83 6.43 10.62
C TYR A 130 -24.37 6.63 10.25
N ASN A 131 -23.92 5.82 9.33
CA ASN A 131 -22.63 6.00 8.72
C ASN A 131 -22.85 6.53 7.31
N SER A 132 -22.30 7.72 7.02
CA SER A 132 -22.38 8.30 5.68
C SER A 132 -21.58 7.52 4.64
N THR A 133 -20.77 6.56 5.07
CA THR A 133 -19.96 5.70 4.20
C THR A 133 -20.47 4.26 4.25
N ALA A 134 -20.90 3.73 3.11
CA ALA A 134 -21.31 2.34 2.98
C ALA A 134 -20.15 1.38 3.03
N LEU A 135 -20.35 0.18 3.56
CA LEU A 135 -19.40 -0.92 3.45
C LEU A 135 -19.42 -1.48 2.02
N ASN A 136 -18.25 -1.60 1.47
CA ASN A 136 -18.02 -2.38 0.26
C ASN A 136 -17.49 -3.78 0.65
N PRO A 137 -18.29 -4.84 0.51
CA PRO A 137 -17.84 -6.20 0.83
C PRO A 137 -16.75 -6.70 -0.12
N ASN A 138 -16.60 -6.07 -1.28
CA ASN A 138 -15.60 -6.42 -2.30
C ASN A 138 -14.33 -5.57 -2.19
N LEU A 139 -14.22 -4.70 -1.17
CA LEU A 139 -13.02 -3.88 -1.00
C LEU A 139 -11.79 -4.76 -0.78
N THR A 140 -10.74 -4.51 -1.55
CA THR A 140 -9.48 -5.25 -1.52
C THR A 140 -8.28 -4.31 -1.49
N TRP A 141 -7.09 -4.89 -1.47
CA TRP A 141 -5.82 -4.18 -1.47
C TRP A 141 -5.61 -3.33 -2.73
N GLU A 142 -5.16 -2.10 -2.53
CA GLU A 142 -4.47 -1.36 -3.58
C GLU A 142 -3.13 -2.03 -3.85
N THR A 143 -2.80 -2.28 -5.11
CA THR A 143 -1.60 -3.03 -5.47
C THR A 143 -0.71 -2.24 -6.40
N SER A 144 0.57 -2.11 -6.03
CA SER A 144 1.63 -1.63 -6.91
C SER A 144 2.44 -2.79 -7.43
N GLU A 145 2.61 -2.85 -8.74
CA GLU A 145 3.47 -3.80 -9.45
C GLU A 145 4.57 -3.02 -10.16
N GLN A 146 5.81 -3.48 -10.04
CA GLN A 146 6.96 -2.81 -10.63
C GLN A 146 7.90 -3.80 -11.32
N TRP A 147 8.39 -3.37 -12.48
CA TRP A 147 9.48 -3.98 -13.22
C TRP A 147 10.66 -3.03 -13.27
N ASP A 148 11.83 -3.55 -13.03
CA ASP A 148 13.08 -2.80 -13.16
C ASP A 148 14.10 -3.59 -13.96
N LEU A 149 14.82 -2.90 -14.84
CA LEU A 149 15.98 -3.41 -15.55
C LEU A 149 17.14 -2.45 -15.33
N GLY A 150 18.21 -2.93 -14.72
CA GLY A 150 19.37 -2.11 -14.35
C GLY A 150 20.67 -2.63 -14.93
N LEU A 151 21.59 -1.70 -15.18
CA LEU A 151 22.97 -1.93 -15.63
C LEU A 151 23.92 -1.21 -14.70
N ASP A 152 24.82 -1.96 -14.04
CA ASP A 152 25.89 -1.42 -13.21
C ASP A 152 27.24 -1.56 -13.94
N VAL A 153 27.99 -0.48 -14.00
CA VAL A 153 29.29 -0.42 -14.64
C VAL A 153 30.30 0.29 -13.72
N ASN A 154 31.41 -0.37 -13.41
CA ASN A 154 32.53 0.26 -12.72
C ASN A 154 33.78 0.25 -13.60
N MET A 155 34.49 1.37 -13.65
CA MET A 155 35.66 1.56 -14.49
C MET A 155 36.80 2.21 -13.71
N PHE A 156 38.02 2.12 -14.25
CA PHE A 156 39.25 2.79 -13.76
C PHE A 156 39.50 2.48 -12.28
N ASP A 157 39.66 1.19 -11.94
CA ASP A 157 39.84 0.71 -10.57
C ASP A 157 38.74 1.20 -9.60
N ASN A 158 37.48 1.16 -10.10
CA ASN A 158 36.28 1.61 -9.39
C ASN A 158 36.24 3.15 -9.09
N ARG A 159 37.05 3.94 -9.75
CA ARG A 159 36.98 5.42 -9.64
C ARG A 159 35.71 5.95 -10.29
N LEU A 160 35.28 5.37 -11.40
CA LEU A 160 34.03 5.70 -12.07
C LEU A 160 33.02 4.59 -11.83
N SER A 161 31.89 4.93 -11.20
CA SER A 161 30.75 4.04 -11.01
C SER A 161 29.50 4.62 -11.67
N MET A 162 28.87 3.84 -12.52
CA MET A 162 27.66 4.21 -13.24
C MET A 162 26.56 3.19 -12.99
N ALA A 163 25.34 3.66 -12.80
CA ALA A 163 24.14 2.83 -12.77
C ALA A 163 23.08 3.43 -13.70
N PHE A 164 22.49 2.61 -14.50
CA PHE A 164 21.38 2.97 -15.40
C PHE A 164 20.23 2.04 -15.12
N ASP A 165 19.05 2.62 -14.88
CA ASP A 165 17.86 1.86 -14.56
C ASP A 165 16.71 2.30 -15.45
N TYR A 166 15.94 1.33 -15.93
CA TYR A 166 14.63 1.53 -16.51
C TYR A 166 13.59 0.90 -15.59
N PHE A 167 12.55 1.67 -15.24
CA PHE A 167 11.47 1.18 -14.41
C PHE A 167 10.11 1.37 -15.06
N ASP A 168 9.20 0.46 -14.77
CA ASP A 168 7.78 0.56 -15.12
C ASP A 168 6.96 0.11 -13.90
N LYS A 169 6.31 1.08 -13.25
CA LYS A 169 5.49 0.90 -12.06
C LYS A 169 4.04 1.18 -12.39
N ARG A 170 3.20 0.21 -12.09
CA ARG A 170 1.75 0.27 -12.23
C ARG A 170 1.10 0.11 -10.86
N THR A 171 0.28 1.07 -10.46
CA THR A 171 -0.56 0.97 -9.26
C THR A 171 -2.01 0.86 -9.72
N PHE A 172 -2.69 -0.20 -9.32
CA PHE A 172 -4.06 -0.51 -9.72
C PHE A 172 -4.91 -0.88 -8.50
N ASN A 173 -6.23 -0.97 -8.71
CA ASN A 173 -7.19 -1.12 -7.62
C ASN A 173 -7.06 0.01 -6.58
N LEU A 174 -6.82 1.24 -7.03
CA LEU A 174 -6.72 2.40 -6.14
C LEU A 174 -7.97 2.50 -5.28
N ILE A 175 -7.77 2.67 -3.97
CA ILE A 175 -8.88 2.80 -3.01
C ILE A 175 -9.32 4.25 -2.99
N GLN A 176 -10.54 4.50 -3.47
CA GLN A 176 -11.11 5.84 -3.57
C GLN A 176 -12.50 5.89 -2.93
N SER A 177 -12.84 7.07 -2.38
CA SER A 177 -14.20 7.36 -1.94
C SER A 177 -15.02 7.78 -3.13
N GLN A 178 -16.03 7.00 -3.46
CA GLN A 178 -17.00 7.31 -4.51
C GLN A 178 -18.27 7.84 -3.90
N THR A 179 -18.66 9.05 -4.30
CA THR A 179 -19.98 9.61 -3.94
C THR A 179 -21.09 8.82 -4.62
N MET A 180 -22.08 8.45 -3.86
CA MET A 180 -23.22 7.66 -4.34
C MET A 180 -24.41 8.58 -4.52
N ASN A 181 -25.05 8.55 -5.71
CA ASN A 181 -26.29 9.28 -5.99
C ASN A 181 -27.50 8.50 -5.48
N TRP A 182 -27.50 8.18 -4.20
CA TRP A 182 -28.64 7.54 -3.56
C TRP A 182 -29.63 8.59 -3.04
N PRO A 183 -30.93 8.24 -2.90
CA PRO A 183 -31.88 9.13 -2.26
C PRO A 183 -31.39 9.52 -0.88
N GLY A 184 -31.43 10.82 -0.54
CA GLY A 184 -30.94 11.35 0.74
C GLY A 184 -31.60 10.70 1.98
N THR A 185 -32.73 10.04 1.79
CA THR A 185 -33.42 9.28 2.84
C THR A 185 -32.64 8.05 3.33
N ILE A 186 -31.64 7.59 2.57
CA ILE A 186 -30.78 6.44 2.96
C ILE A 186 -29.67 6.89 3.93
N GLY A 187 -29.28 8.17 3.90
CA GLY A 187 -28.25 8.72 4.77
C GLY A 187 -26.82 8.22 4.45
N ILE A 188 -26.60 7.63 3.27
CA ILE A 188 -25.31 7.15 2.82
C ILE A 188 -24.85 7.99 1.64
N ASP A 189 -23.71 8.68 1.79
CA ASP A 189 -23.20 9.63 0.80
C ASP A 189 -22.08 9.03 -0.04
N ALA A 190 -21.29 8.12 0.51
CA ALA A 190 -20.12 7.58 -0.13
C ALA A 190 -19.88 6.09 0.14
N MET A 191 -19.05 5.48 -0.70
CA MET A 191 -18.55 4.11 -0.53
C MET A 191 -17.08 4.07 -0.97
N LEU A 192 -16.25 3.33 -0.23
CA LEU A 192 -14.89 3.04 -0.70
C LEU A 192 -14.93 1.96 -1.77
N VAL A 193 -14.29 2.21 -2.89
CA VAL A 193 -14.21 1.30 -4.03
C VAL A 193 -12.78 1.16 -4.52
N ASN A 194 -12.46 0.00 -5.08
CA ASN A 194 -11.22 -0.19 -5.80
C ASN A 194 -11.43 0.23 -7.25
N GLN A 195 -10.97 1.42 -7.60
CA GLN A 195 -11.15 1.97 -8.95
C GLN A 195 -9.97 2.82 -9.36
N GLY A 196 -9.56 2.67 -10.60
CA GLY A 196 -8.49 3.46 -11.19
C GLY A 196 -7.14 2.76 -11.18
N GLU A 197 -6.27 3.32 -11.99
CA GLU A 197 -4.92 2.86 -12.23
C GLU A 197 -4.02 4.04 -12.53
N VAL A 198 -2.79 3.99 -12.03
CA VAL A 198 -1.73 4.94 -12.35
C VAL A 198 -0.50 4.16 -12.81
N ARG A 199 0.13 4.58 -13.89
CA ARG A 199 1.36 4.00 -14.40
C ARG A 199 2.45 5.04 -14.52
N ASN A 200 3.61 4.75 -13.92
CA ASN A 200 4.81 5.55 -13.98
C ASN A 200 5.93 4.72 -14.60
N ARG A 201 6.61 5.27 -15.57
CA ARG A 201 7.76 4.65 -16.21
C ARG A 201 8.82 5.69 -16.53
N GLY A 202 10.07 5.29 -16.47
CA GLY A 202 11.15 6.22 -16.71
C GLY A 202 12.51 5.55 -16.73
N PHE A 203 13.52 6.40 -16.92
CA PHE A 203 14.94 6.05 -16.87
C PHE A 203 15.59 6.85 -15.76
N GLU A 204 16.49 6.19 -15.03
CA GLU A 204 17.34 6.81 -14.03
C GLU A 204 18.79 6.55 -14.40
N ALA A 205 19.67 7.53 -14.20
CA ALA A 205 21.09 7.40 -14.39
C ALA A 205 21.82 8.03 -13.21
N GLN A 206 22.78 7.29 -12.66
CA GLN A 206 23.65 7.76 -11.60
C GLN A 206 25.10 7.60 -12.05
N ILE A 207 25.90 8.65 -11.88
CA ILE A 207 27.32 8.64 -12.21
C ILE A 207 28.07 9.20 -11.02
N ASN A 208 29.03 8.42 -10.50
CA ASN A 208 29.88 8.81 -9.38
C ASN A 208 31.35 8.72 -9.80
N TRP A 209 32.12 9.74 -9.42
CA TRP A 209 33.56 9.77 -9.60
C TRP A 209 34.26 9.90 -8.26
N ASN A 210 35.17 8.96 -7.96
CA ASN A 210 35.99 8.96 -6.76
C ASN A 210 37.46 9.20 -7.17
N GLN A 211 38.09 10.12 -6.50
CA GLN A 211 39.56 10.40 -6.69
C GLN A 211 40.39 9.41 -5.91
#